data_6fda2aab00a9cc6cc20a978fb8c2a537
#
_entry.id   6fda2aab00a9cc6cc20a978fb8c2a537
#
_cell.length_a   1.000
_cell.length_b   1.000
_cell.length_c   1.000
_cell.angle_alpha   90.00
_cell.angle_beta   90.00
_cell.angle_gamma   90.00
#
_symmetry.space_group_name_H-M   'P 1'
#
loop_
_entity.id
_entity.type
_entity.pdbx_description
1 polymer ?
#
loop_
_entity_poly.entity_id
_entity_poly.type
_entity_poly.pdbx_seq_one_letter_code
_entity_poly.pdbx_strand_id
1 'polypeptide(L)'
;MKSFIILSTTIINIAAVFAASCSFPYGQCGGNSWKGVTCCPSGYTCKTYNQWYSQCVPSGNASSSNSSSNKSSSSSNNSASNKSSSSSNNSASNTSTSNNAASQNVQYASSNAVSSSGVIGYASMNGGTKGGSGGKTTTVSNQSQLEAALKGTNAKIIKVNGVIKLSSDVTVNSNTSLIGANKNSGITGAGLKIKNAKNVIIQNLKFSYCLGSNKDCINAQKSTNIWVDHCEFFSDRNHGKDYYDGLIDFTHACDYITISWNYVHDHYKASLIGHSDSNASEDTGKLHITYHHNYFKNIGSRLPSLRFGTGHIFNNVYENVDTSSVNIRMGAKALVEGNVFRNAKRPISTNLDSKQEGSVVQRNNDFGTTANTNSITKTNGLSSVPYKYTADNVKNVYNNVVKSVGPK
;
A
#
# COMPACT_ATOMS: atom_id res chain seq x y z
N MET A 1 -29.43 -8.32 73.04
CA MET A 1 -29.47 -7.10 72.25
C MET A 1 -28.21 -7.15 71.32
N LYS A 2 -28.40 -7.46 70.03
CA LYS A 2 -27.34 -7.48 69.02
C LYS A 2 -27.55 -6.29 68.12
N SER A 3 -26.67 -5.28 68.19
CA SER A 3 -26.69 -4.11 67.32
C SER A 3 -26.13 -4.48 65.96
N PHE A 4 -26.92 -4.29 64.90
CA PHE A 4 -26.46 -4.33 63.51
C PHE A 4 -26.02 -2.91 63.10
N ILE A 5 -24.74 -2.77 62.71
CA ILE A 5 -24.24 -1.57 62.08
C ILE A 5 -24.39 -1.77 60.57
N ILE A 6 -25.23 -0.92 59.94
CA ILE A 6 -25.41 -0.87 58.50
C ILE A 6 -24.36 0.09 57.95
N LEU A 7 -23.37 -0.44 57.21
CA LEU A 7 -22.37 0.35 56.47
C LEU A 7 -22.96 0.73 55.11
N SER A 8 -23.29 1.99 54.92
CA SER A 8 -23.75 2.55 53.64
C SER A 8 -22.53 2.80 52.74
N THR A 9 -22.37 2.03 51.67
CA THR A 9 -21.35 2.26 50.63
C THR A 9 -21.91 3.21 49.59
N THR A 10 -21.42 4.41 49.59
CA THR A 10 -21.67 5.41 48.56
C THR A 10 -20.85 5.05 47.31
N ILE A 11 -21.52 4.64 46.24
CA ILE A 11 -20.88 4.41 44.94
C ILE A 11 -20.69 5.78 44.28
N ILE A 12 -19.44 6.24 44.19
CA ILE A 12 -19.07 7.42 43.42
C ILE A 12 -18.96 6.97 41.94
N ASN A 13 -19.94 7.32 41.12
CA ASN A 13 -19.87 7.19 39.68
C ASN A 13 -18.88 8.24 39.13
N ILE A 14 -17.66 7.83 38.87
CA ILE A 14 -16.69 8.62 38.08
C ILE A 14 -17.05 8.42 36.62
N ALA A 15 -17.84 9.31 36.02
CA ALA A 15 -17.97 9.41 34.58
C ALA A 15 -16.63 9.85 34.01
N ALA A 16 -15.88 8.92 33.42
CA ALA A 16 -14.70 9.24 32.64
C ALA A 16 -15.14 10.04 31.42
N VAL A 17 -14.92 11.33 31.44
CA VAL A 17 -15.04 12.20 30.25
C VAL A 17 -13.91 11.82 29.31
N PHE A 18 -14.17 10.95 28.35
CA PHE A 18 -13.28 10.74 27.23
C PHE A 18 -13.30 12.03 26.39
N ALA A 19 -12.24 12.84 26.50
CA ALA A 19 -12.01 13.90 25.55
C ALA A 19 -11.99 13.27 24.15
N ALA A 20 -12.92 13.65 23.29
CA ALA A 20 -12.97 13.17 21.92
C ALA A 20 -11.67 13.58 21.23
N SER A 21 -10.74 12.65 21.04
CA SER A 21 -9.52 12.89 20.30
C SER A 21 -9.88 13.15 18.83
N CYS A 22 -9.32 14.21 18.24
CA CYS A 22 -9.47 14.48 16.82
C CYS A 22 -8.92 13.31 15.98
N SER A 23 -9.30 13.26 14.71
CA SER A 23 -8.76 12.31 13.76
C SER A 23 -7.23 12.45 13.70
N PHE A 24 -6.54 11.38 13.35
CA PHE A 24 -5.08 11.42 13.21
C PHE A 24 -4.65 12.09 11.89
N PRO A 25 -3.38 12.47 11.73
CA PRO A 25 -2.84 12.97 10.46
C PRO A 25 -3.21 12.05 9.30
N TYR A 26 -3.75 12.62 8.22
CA TYR A 26 -4.28 11.92 7.05
C TYR A 26 -5.48 10.99 7.33
N GLY A 27 -6.05 11.00 8.53
CA GLY A 27 -7.28 10.29 8.86
C GLY A 27 -8.51 10.94 8.23
N GLN A 28 -9.59 10.17 8.07
CA GLN A 28 -10.86 10.70 7.59
C GLN A 28 -11.46 11.63 8.64
N CYS A 29 -11.98 12.79 8.18
CA CYS A 29 -12.58 13.82 9.02
C CYS A 29 -13.93 14.32 8.50
N GLY A 30 -14.53 13.65 7.48
CA GLY A 30 -15.82 14.05 6.93
C GLY A 30 -16.21 13.23 5.70
N GLY A 31 -17.40 13.52 5.16
CA GLY A 31 -18.03 12.87 4.03
C GLY A 31 -19.46 12.43 4.35
N ASN A 32 -20.28 12.18 3.33
CA ASN A 32 -21.65 11.69 3.51
C ASN A 32 -21.62 10.36 4.28
N SER A 33 -22.47 10.25 5.32
CA SER A 33 -22.57 9.07 6.20
C SER A 33 -21.36 8.84 7.13
N TRP A 34 -20.41 9.77 7.21
CA TRP A 34 -19.31 9.68 8.17
C TRP A 34 -19.82 9.80 9.62
N LYS A 35 -19.48 8.83 10.46
CA LYS A 35 -19.89 8.75 11.88
C LYS A 35 -18.72 8.97 12.84
N GLY A 36 -17.50 9.11 12.31
CA GLY A 36 -16.29 9.33 13.10
C GLY A 36 -16.09 10.83 13.46
N VAL A 37 -14.94 11.11 14.06
CA VAL A 37 -14.54 12.47 14.45
C VAL A 37 -14.32 13.35 13.21
N THR A 38 -14.72 14.62 13.31
CA THR A 38 -14.63 15.58 12.19
C THR A 38 -13.53 16.61 12.37
N CYS A 39 -12.83 16.63 13.51
CA CYS A 39 -11.69 17.50 13.75
C CYS A 39 -10.37 16.84 13.34
N CYS A 40 -9.39 17.65 12.98
CA CYS A 40 -8.03 17.24 12.67
C CYS A 40 -7.07 17.63 13.79
N PRO A 41 -5.93 16.94 13.93
CA PRO A 41 -4.92 17.30 14.93
C PRO A 41 -4.27 18.65 14.59
N SER A 42 -3.58 19.26 15.56
CA SER A 42 -2.87 20.51 15.37
C SER A 42 -1.93 20.46 14.16
N GLY A 43 -1.94 21.49 13.33
CA GLY A 43 -1.18 21.55 12.08
C GLY A 43 -1.84 20.86 10.89
N TYR A 44 -3.08 20.37 11.03
CA TYR A 44 -3.84 19.73 9.95
C TYR A 44 -5.22 20.35 9.77
N THR A 45 -5.68 20.40 8.52
CA THR A 45 -7.00 20.89 8.12
C THR A 45 -7.79 19.77 7.45
N CYS A 46 -9.09 19.69 7.73
CA CYS A 46 -9.98 18.73 7.08
C CYS A 46 -10.29 19.21 5.66
N LYS A 47 -9.72 18.56 4.66
CA LYS A 47 -9.91 18.86 3.24
C LYS A 47 -10.88 17.88 2.61
N THR A 48 -11.94 18.40 1.98
CA THR A 48 -12.91 17.61 1.24
C THR A 48 -12.38 17.25 -0.14
N TYR A 49 -12.37 15.98 -0.48
CA TYR A 49 -11.99 15.46 -1.78
C TYR A 49 -13.19 15.12 -2.67
N ASN A 50 -14.26 14.64 -2.05
CA ASN A 50 -15.55 14.40 -2.70
C ASN A 50 -16.66 14.35 -1.63
N GLN A 51 -17.91 14.19 -2.05
CA GLN A 51 -19.06 14.15 -1.14
C GLN A 51 -19.04 13.03 -0.10
N TRP A 52 -18.21 11.98 -0.30
CA TRP A 52 -18.13 10.82 0.59
C TRP A 52 -16.88 10.81 1.47
N TYR A 53 -15.90 11.70 1.17
CA TYR A 53 -14.59 11.61 1.82
C TYR A 53 -13.92 12.98 2.02
N SER A 54 -13.58 13.28 3.27
CA SER A 54 -12.70 14.38 3.66
C SER A 54 -11.56 13.84 4.52
N GLN A 55 -10.38 14.44 4.42
CA GLN A 55 -9.15 13.93 5.05
C GLN A 55 -8.39 15.07 5.75
N CYS A 56 -7.81 14.79 6.89
CA CYS A 56 -6.88 15.69 7.57
C CYS A 56 -5.57 15.80 6.79
N VAL A 57 -5.31 16.95 6.20
CA VAL A 57 -4.06 17.24 5.47
C VAL A 57 -3.27 18.34 6.18
N PRO A 58 -1.92 18.40 6.04
CA PRO A 58 -1.13 19.46 6.61
C PRO A 58 -1.67 20.83 6.20
N SER A 59 -1.83 21.74 7.17
CA SER A 59 -2.19 23.15 6.91
C SER A 59 -1.00 23.79 6.23
N GLY A 60 -1.02 23.88 4.90
CA GLY A 60 -0.05 24.68 4.16
C GLY A 60 -0.25 26.16 4.53
N ASN A 61 0.81 26.96 4.55
CA ASN A 61 0.71 28.41 4.66
C ASN A 61 -0.17 28.95 3.52
N ALA A 62 -1.45 29.13 3.79
CA ALA A 62 -2.37 29.76 2.86
C ALA A 62 -2.21 31.26 3.03
N SER A 63 -1.64 31.91 2.03
CA SER A 63 -1.85 33.34 1.82
C SER A 63 -3.35 33.57 1.68
N SER A 64 -3.88 34.40 2.56
CA SER A 64 -5.27 34.81 2.64
C SER A 64 -5.77 35.40 1.32
N SER A 65 -6.79 34.81 0.76
CA SER A 65 -7.71 35.52 -0.12
C SER A 65 -9.13 35.34 0.40
N ASN A 66 -9.61 36.43 1.02
CA ASN A 66 -11.01 36.64 1.32
C ASN A 66 -11.85 36.61 0.05
N SER A 67 -12.91 35.86 0.04
CA SER A 67 -14.05 36.14 -0.80
C SER A 67 -15.34 35.90 -0.05
N SER A 68 -15.93 37.00 0.37
CA SER A 68 -17.29 37.11 0.81
C SER A 68 -18.27 36.90 -0.34
N SER A 69 -19.31 36.18 0.00
CA SER A 69 -20.52 36.02 -0.82
C SER A 69 -21.21 37.36 -1.10
N ASN A 70 -21.60 37.62 -2.36
CA ASN A 70 -22.86 38.29 -2.64
C ASN A 70 -23.43 37.92 -4.00
N LYS A 71 -24.75 37.81 -3.99
CA LYS A 71 -25.68 37.45 -5.07
C LYS A 71 -25.89 38.64 -6.03
N SER A 72 -26.23 38.29 -7.21
CA SER A 72 -27.31 38.76 -8.12
C SER A 72 -26.95 39.57 -9.35
N SER A 73 -27.47 39.01 -10.43
CA SER A 73 -28.22 39.57 -11.59
C SER A 73 -27.49 40.31 -12.71
N SER A 74 -27.60 39.64 -13.86
CA SER A 74 -28.09 40.06 -15.15
C SER A 74 -27.38 41.16 -15.97
N SER A 75 -27.20 40.74 -17.17
CA SER A 75 -27.44 41.37 -18.51
C SER A 75 -26.23 41.84 -19.29
N SER A 76 -26.08 41.13 -20.37
CA SER A 76 -26.04 41.48 -21.80
C SER A 76 -25.07 42.54 -22.32
N ASN A 77 -24.45 42.11 -23.37
CA ASN A 77 -24.21 42.75 -24.68
C ASN A 77 -22.82 43.27 -25.03
N ASN A 78 -22.33 42.59 -26.04
CA ASN A 78 -21.86 43.04 -27.37
C ASN A 78 -20.49 43.75 -27.54
N SER A 79 -19.79 43.09 -28.42
CA SER A 79 -19.23 43.55 -29.69
C SER A 79 -17.81 44.10 -29.75
N ALA A 80 -17.07 43.35 -30.53
CA ALA A 80 -16.33 43.71 -31.74
C ALA A 80 -14.91 44.28 -31.63
N SER A 81 -14.01 43.45 -32.14
CA SER A 81 -13.04 43.71 -33.24
C SER A 81 -11.99 44.82 -33.05
N ASN A 82 -10.74 44.52 -33.21
CA ASN A 82 -9.95 44.57 -34.43
C ASN A 82 -8.42 44.42 -34.19
N LYS A 83 -7.84 43.59 -35.00
CA LYS A 83 -6.61 43.60 -35.79
C LYS A 83 -5.57 44.72 -35.50
N SER A 84 -4.29 44.35 -35.31
CA SER A 84 -3.31 44.22 -36.39
C SER A 84 -1.88 44.12 -35.83
N SER A 85 -1.17 43.15 -36.28
CA SER A 85 0.16 43.05 -36.89
C SER A 85 1.23 44.06 -36.52
N SER A 86 2.39 43.57 -36.11
CA SER A 86 3.57 43.56 -36.95
C SER A 86 4.84 42.98 -36.21
N SER A 87 5.58 42.28 -36.95
CA SER A 87 6.85 41.64 -36.80
C SER A 87 7.98 42.54 -36.35
N SER A 88 8.96 42.02 -35.59
CA SER A 88 10.36 41.93 -36.07
C SER A 88 11.32 41.24 -35.08
N ASN A 89 12.20 40.50 -35.65
CA ASN A 89 13.35 39.75 -35.14
C ASN A 89 14.23 40.50 -34.14
N ASN A 90 14.84 39.84 -33.13
CA ASN A 90 16.21 39.31 -33.22
C ASN A 90 16.75 38.77 -31.87
N SER A 91 17.49 37.68 -32.03
CA SER A 91 18.73 37.27 -31.34
C SER A 91 18.69 36.84 -29.86
N ALA A 92 18.99 35.58 -29.78
CA ALA A 92 19.63 34.76 -28.76
C ALA A 92 20.39 35.47 -27.61
N SER A 93 20.08 35.03 -26.39
CA SER A 93 21.14 34.73 -25.41
C SER A 93 20.62 33.63 -24.47
N ASN A 94 21.35 32.53 -24.39
CA ASN A 94 21.22 31.46 -23.43
C ASN A 94 21.35 32.01 -22.01
N THR A 95 20.30 31.84 -21.23
CA THR A 95 20.41 31.89 -19.77
C THR A 95 19.67 30.70 -19.22
N SER A 96 20.43 29.73 -18.78
CA SER A 96 19.98 28.56 -18.01
C SER A 96 19.40 29.04 -16.69
N THR A 97 18.09 29.10 -16.60
CA THR A 97 17.39 29.23 -15.34
C THR A 97 17.31 27.87 -14.68
N SER A 98 18.17 27.65 -13.71
CA SER A 98 18.08 26.54 -12.76
C SER A 98 16.78 26.68 -11.96
N ASN A 99 15.80 25.84 -12.25
CA ASN A 99 14.64 25.63 -11.40
C ASN A 99 15.12 24.98 -10.09
N ASN A 100 15.30 25.77 -9.06
CA ASN A 100 15.39 25.31 -7.67
C ASN A 100 14.04 24.72 -7.26
N ALA A 101 13.82 23.45 -7.59
CA ALA A 101 12.85 22.62 -6.88
C ALA A 101 13.41 22.38 -5.47
N ALA A 102 12.68 22.83 -4.46
CA ALA A 102 13.02 22.63 -3.06
C ALA A 102 13.35 21.16 -2.82
N SER A 103 14.62 20.85 -2.61
CA SER A 103 15.13 19.56 -2.16
C SER A 103 14.56 19.29 -0.78
N GLN A 104 13.49 18.50 -0.71
CA GLN A 104 13.15 17.83 0.53
C GLN A 104 14.24 16.78 0.76
N ASN A 105 14.91 16.84 1.90
CA ASN A 105 15.98 15.93 2.29
C ASN A 105 15.46 14.50 2.35
N VAL A 106 15.52 13.79 1.23
CA VAL A 106 15.50 12.33 1.19
C VAL A 106 16.88 11.90 1.59
N GLN A 107 17.02 11.41 2.80
CA GLN A 107 18.30 10.89 3.30
C GLN A 107 18.56 9.56 2.59
N TYR A 108 19.43 9.57 1.59
CA TYR A 108 19.92 8.34 0.97
C TYR A 108 21.00 7.72 1.86
N ALA A 109 20.83 6.44 2.19
CA ALA A 109 21.86 5.72 2.91
C ALA A 109 23.13 5.62 2.08
N SER A 110 24.25 6.09 2.60
CA SER A 110 25.55 5.77 2.05
C SER A 110 25.88 4.32 2.38
N SER A 111 26.09 3.53 1.34
CA SER A 111 26.65 2.16 1.31
C SER A 111 26.39 1.24 2.52
N ASN A 112 25.65 0.16 2.29
CA ASN A 112 25.61 -1.08 3.08
C ASN A 112 24.73 -1.18 4.33
N ALA A 113 23.73 -0.39 4.51
CA ALA A 113 22.76 -0.63 5.58
C ALA A 113 21.54 -1.41 5.05
N VAL A 114 21.62 -2.72 5.04
CA VAL A 114 20.42 -3.58 5.07
C VAL A 114 19.80 -3.40 6.46
N SER A 115 18.79 -2.54 6.56
CA SER A 115 18.05 -2.34 7.81
C SER A 115 17.22 -3.59 8.10
N SER A 116 17.66 -4.41 9.01
CA SER A 116 17.14 -5.75 9.27
C SER A 116 16.17 -5.87 10.43
N SER A 117 15.62 -4.80 11.00
CA SER A 117 14.93 -5.00 12.28
C SER A 117 13.65 -4.19 12.52
N GLY A 118 12.74 -4.18 11.56
CA GLY A 118 11.43 -3.60 11.83
C GLY A 118 10.58 -3.41 10.57
N VAL A 119 9.27 -3.48 10.71
CA VAL A 119 8.35 -3.18 9.61
C VAL A 119 8.46 -1.70 9.23
N ILE A 120 8.74 -1.44 7.95
CA ILE A 120 8.71 -0.11 7.35
C ILE A 120 7.46 -0.03 6.47
N GLY A 121 6.89 1.16 6.32
CA GLY A 121 5.74 1.33 5.44
C GLY A 121 4.43 1.46 6.20
N TYR A 122 3.33 1.36 5.48
CA TYR A 122 2.01 1.53 6.07
C TYR A 122 1.69 0.50 7.16
N ALA A 123 2.24 -0.72 7.11
CA ALA A 123 2.05 -1.70 8.18
C ALA A 123 2.71 -1.29 9.51
N SER A 124 3.57 -0.28 9.53
CA SER A 124 4.10 0.32 10.77
C SER A 124 3.14 1.32 11.42
N MET A 125 2.11 1.75 10.69
CA MET A 125 1.11 2.70 11.13
C MET A 125 -0.03 2.00 11.90
N ASN A 126 -1.01 2.78 12.37
CA ASN A 126 -2.21 2.25 13.05
C ASN A 126 -1.89 1.28 14.21
N GLY A 127 -0.91 1.64 15.04
CA GLY A 127 -0.43 0.81 16.15
C GLY A 127 0.62 -0.23 15.76
N GLY A 128 0.97 -0.31 14.49
CA GLY A 128 1.99 -1.22 13.93
C GLY A 128 1.53 -2.66 13.80
N THR A 129 2.38 -3.46 13.14
CA THR A 129 2.14 -4.89 12.92
C THR A 129 3.15 -5.69 13.75
N LYS A 130 2.65 -6.40 14.77
CA LYS A 130 3.45 -7.21 15.70
C LYS A 130 3.21 -8.71 15.53
N GLY A 131 2.22 -9.06 14.68
CA GLY A 131 1.82 -10.46 14.47
C GLY A 131 1.46 -11.16 15.77
N GLY A 132 2.02 -12.34 15.95
CA GLY A 132 1.84 -13.16 17.14
C GLY A 132 2.83 -12.90 18.28
N SER A 133 3.49 -11.74 18.32
CA SER A 133 4.48 -11.42 19.35
C SER A 133 3.93 -11.60 20.76
N GLY A 134 4.66 -12.28 21.63
CA GLY A 134 4.24 -12.63 22.98
C GLY A 134 3.33 -13.85 23.07
N GLY A 135 2.91 -14.42 21.95
CA GLY A 135 2.06 -15.61 21.91
C GLY A 135 2.83 -16.94 21.91
N LYS A 136 2.06 -18.02 22.04
CA LYS A 136 2.62 -19.40 22.00
C LYS A 136 3.23 -19.67 20.62
N THR A 137 4.41 -20.26 20.60
CA THR A 137 5.05 -20.79 19.39
C THR A 137 4.65 -22.26 19.17
N THR A 138 4.21 -22.58 17.96
CA THR A 138 3.87 -23.95 17.54
C THR A 138 4.55 -24.25 16.21
N THR A 139 5.22 -25.38 16.09
CA THR A 139 5.79 -25.86 14.82
C THR A 139 4.82 -26.81 14.14
N VAL A 140 4.63 -26.66 12.85
CA VAL A 140 3.68 -27.44 12.03
C VAL A 140 4.36 -27.93 10.75
N SER A 141 3.95 -29.11 10.28
CA SER A 141 4.53 -29.76 9.09
C SER A 141 3.47 -30.35 8.14
N ASN A 142 2.19 -30.23 8.46
CA ASN A 142 1.09 -30.67 7.60
C ASN A 142 -0.14 -29.76 7.76
N GLN A 143 -1.12 -29.91 6.87
CA GLN A 143 -2.32 -29.07 6.82
C GLN A 143 -3.13 -29.13 8.12
N SER A 144 -3.42 -30.31 8.67
CA SER A 144 -4.19 -30.43 9.91
C SER A 144 -3.55 -29.71 11.08
N GLN A 145 -2.24 -29.80 11.24
CA GLN A 145 -1.51 -29.08 12.29
C GLN A 145 -1.57 -27.58 12.06
N LEU A 146 -1.42 -27.12 10.81
CA LEU A 146 -1.51 -25.71 10.45
C LEU A 146 -2.89 -25.15 10.77
N GLU A 147 -3.96 -25.82 10.33
CA GLU A 147 -5.34 -25.41 10.60
C GLU A 147 -5.66 -25.37 12.10
N ALA A 148 -5.20 -26.37 12.86
CA ALA A 148 -5.37 -26.41 14.31
C ALA A 148 -4.63 -25.25 15.01
N ALA A 149 -3.39 -24.95 14.58
CA ALA A 149 -2.59 -23.86 15.14
C ALA A 149 -3.14 -22.47 14.79
N LEU A 150 -3.81 -22.31 13.65
CA LEU A 150 -4.41 -21.05 13.21
C LEU A 150 -5.73 -20.70 13.88
N LYS A 151 -6.37 -21.62 14.63
CA LYS A 151 -7.66 -21.38 15.29
C LYS A 151 -7.59 -20.25 16.33
N GLY A 152 -8.66 -19.48 16.42
CA GLY A 152 -8.82 -18.39 17.39
C GLY A 152 -8.01 -17.14 17.05
N THR A 153 -8.13 -16.11 17.88
CA THR A 153 -7.55 -14.77 17.67
C THR A 153 -6.47 -14.38 18.69
N ASN A 154 -6.14 -15.26 19.63
CA ASN A 154 -5.05 -15.04 20.56
C ASN A 154 -3.71 -14.96 19.82
N ALA A 155 -2.77 -14.18 20.35
CA ALA A 155 -1.45 -14.06 19.77
C ALA A 155 -0.75 -15.43 19.63
N LYS A 156 -0.22 -15.71 18.44
CA LYS A 156 0.44 -17.00 18.14
C LYS A 156 1.53 -16.88 17.10
N ILE A 157 2.60 -17.61 17.30
CA ILE A 157 3.70 -17.76 16.34
C ILE A 157 3.64 -19.20 15.80
N ILE A 158 3.46 -19.34 14.49
CA ILE A 158 3.40 -20.64 13.83
C ILE A 158 4.64 -20.78 12.94
N LYS A 159 5.48 -21.77 13.24
CA LYS A 159 6.66 -22.11 12.46
C LYS A 159 6.34 -23.26 11.51
N VAL A 160 6.37 -22.98 10.23
CA VAL A 160 6.21 -24.01 9.19
C VAL A 160 7.54 -24.71 8.99
N ASN A 161 7.59 -26.01 9.18
CA ASN A 161 8.77 -26.83 8.97
C ASN A 161 8.58 -27.74 7.75
N GLY A 162 9.35 -27.49 6.69
CA GLY A 162 9.19 -28.15 5.40
C GLY A 162 8.09 -27.55 4.55
N VAL A 163 7.68 -28.25 3.50
CA VAL A 163 6.64 -27.82 2.56
C VAL A 163 5.30 -28.49 2.92
N ILE A 164 4.29 -27.68 3.20
CA ILE A 164 2.93 -28.14 3.47
C ILE A 164 2.11 -28.07 2.16
N LYS A 165 1.66 -29.20 1.67
CA LYS A 165 0.70 -29.26 0.55
C LYS A 165 -0.71 -29.08 1.11
N LEU A 166 -1.39 -28.03 0.67
CA LEU A 166 -2.77 -27.74 1.02
C LEU A 166 -3.71 -28.31 -0.06
N SER A 167 -4.81 -28.92 0.38
CA SER A 167 -5.92 -29.36 -0.47
C SER A 167 -6.99 -28.27 -0.66
N SER A 168 -7.03 -27.28 0.23
CA SER A 168 -7.95 -26.13 0.21
C SER A 168 -7.31 -24.94 0.92
N ASP A 169 -7.83 -23.73 0.64
CA ASP A 169 -7.33 -22.51 1.27
C ASP A 169 -7.52 -22.53 2.78
N VAL A 170 -6.50 -22.08 3.51
CA VAL A 170 -6.50 -22.07 4.98
C VAL A 170 -6.66 -20.64 5.50
N THR A 171 -7.53 -20.47 6.51
CA THR A 171 -7.82 -19.15 7.10
C THR A 171 -6.77 -18.75 8.14
N VAL A 172 -6.16 -17.58 7.96
CA VAL A 172 -5.26 -16.96 8.94
C VAL A 172 -6.02 -15.92 9.74
N ASN A 173 -6.09 -16.12 11.05
CA ASN A 173 -6.78 -15.22 11.97
C ASN A 173 -5.86 -14.09 12.48
N SER A 174 -6.46 -13.12 13.20
CA SER A 174 -5.75 -11.99 13.80
C SER A 174 -4.62 -12.41 14.74
N ASN A 175 -3.66 -11.52 14.97
CA ASN A 175 -2.56 -11.68 15.91
C ASN A 175 -1.70 -12.92 15.63
N THR A 176 -1.42 -13.16 14.36
CA THR A 176 -0.68 -14.35 13.91
C THR A 176 0.63 -13.96 13.23
N SER A 177 1.71 -14.62 13.61
CA SER A 177 2.95 -14.69 12.84
C SER A 177 3.07 -16.09 12.24
N LEU A 178 2.97 -16.21 10.92
CA LEU A 178 3.20 -17.44 10.16
C LEU A 178 4.58 -17.35 9.50
N ILE A 179 5.52 -18.14 9.96
CA ILE A 179 6.95 -17.97 9.65
C ILE A 179 7.54 -19.31 9.20
N GLY A 180 8.29 -19.31 8.10
CA GLY A 180 9.11 -20.47 7.72
C GLY A 180 10.22 -20.75 8.75
N ALA A 181 10.36 -21.99 9.15
CA ALA A 181 11.40 -22.41 10.07
C ALA A 181 12.81 -22.33 9.45
N ASN A 182 12.89 -22.39 8.13
CA ASN A 182 14.10 -22.27 7.31
C ASN A 182 13.73 -21.90 5.85
N LYS A 183 14.73 -21.67 5.02
CA LYS A 183 14.56 -21.25 3.62
C LYS A 183 13.82 -22.26 2.71
N ASN A 184 13.65 -23.51 3.14
CA ASN A 184 12.94 -24.55 2.40
C ASN A 184 11.49 -24.72 2.87
N SER A 185 11.06 -23.93 3.86
CA SER A 185 9.68 -23.97 4.35
C SER A 185 8.73 -23.33 3.37
N GLY A 186 7.55 -23.94 3.17
CA GLY A 186 6.61 -23.41 2.19
C GLY A 186 5.21 -23.98 2.27
N ILE A 187 4.36 -23.45 1.40
CA ILE A 187 2.97 -23.83 1.22
C ILE A 187 2.72 -23.99 -0.29
N THR A 188 2.07 -25.07 -0.70
CA THR A 188 1.78 -25.35 -2.10
C THR A 188 0.38 -25.93 -2.30
N GLY A 189 -0.18 -25.82 -3.50
CA GLY A 189 -1.46 -26.43 -3.90
C GLY A 189 -2.69 -25.55 -3.63
N ALA A 190 -2.76 -24.86 -2.48
CA ALA A 190 -3.75 -23.85 -2.20
C ALA A 190 -3.13 -22.68 -1.41
N GLY A 191 -3.91 -21.64 -1.09
CA GLY A 191 -3.42 -20.41 -0.51
C GLY A 191 -3.92 -20.14 0.91
N LEU A 192 -3.65 -18.92 1.35
CA LEU A 192 -4.08 -18.38 2.62
C LEU A 192 -5.22 -17.37 2.42
N LYS A 193 -6.29 -17.51 3.21
CA LYS A 193 -7.35 -16.52 3.35
C LYS A 193 -7.14 -15.69 4.60
N ILE A 194 -7.10 -14.36 4.45
CA ILE A 194 -7.02 -13.42 5.57
C ILE A 194 -8.27 -12.53 5.51
N LYS A 195 -9.32 -12.88 6.26
CA LYS A 195 -10.60 -12.17 6.19
C LYS A 195 -11.00 -11.63 7.55
N ASN A 196 -11.36 -10.35 7.64
CA ASN A 196 -11.72 -9.66 8.87
C ASN A 196 -10.64 -9.81 9.98
N ALA A 197 -9.38 -9.86 9.59
CA ALA A 197 -8.26 -10.07 10.49
C ALA A 197 -7.38 -8.82 10.60
N LYS A 198 -6.64 -8.71 11.68
CA LYS A 198 -5.68 -7.64 11.91
C LYS A 198 -4.40 -8.18 12.55
N ASN A 199 -3.31 -7.46 12.31
CA ASN A 199 -2.03 -7.76 12.96
C ASN A 199 -1.51 -9.15 12.57
N VAL A 200 -1.19 -9.31 11.27
CA VAL A 200 -0.71 -10.58 10.68
C VAL A 200 0.66 -10.37 10.06
N ILE A 201 1.59 -11.26 10.36
CA ILE A 201 2.91 -11.35 9.73
C ILE A 201 2.99 -12.69 8.99
N ILE A 202 3.38 -12.64 7.71
CA ILE A 202 3.72 -13.81 6.88
C ILE A 202 5.17 -13.62 6.43
N GLN A 203 6.06 -14.50 6.83
CA GLN A 203 7.48 -14.29 6.65
C GLN A 203 8.23 -15.58 6.34
N ASN A 204 9.24 -15.46 5.49
CA ASN A 204 10.23 -16.52 5.27
C ASN A 204 9.62 -17.84 4.73
N LEU A 205 8.64 -17.75 3.84
CA LEU A 205 7.90 -18.87 3.26
C LEU A 205 7.92 -18.86 1.74
N LYS A 206 7.94 -20.03 1.14
CA LYS A 206 7.69 -20.24 -0.30
C LYS A 206 6.22 -20.54 -0.53
N PHE A 207 5.61 -19.87 -1.50
CA PHE A 207 4.24 -20.13 -1.94
C PHE A 207 4.27 -20.51 -3.41
N SER A 208 3.62 -21.64 -3.76
CA SER A 208 3.63 -22.09 -5.13
C SER A 208 2.36 -22.82 -5.54
N TYR A 209 2.00 -22.68 -6.83
CA TYR A 209 0.93 -23.44 -7.47
C TYR A 209 -0.40 -23.40 -6.72
N CYS A 210 -0.83 -22.21 -6.29
CA CYS A 210 -2.02 -22.01 -5.47
C CYS A 210 -3.28 -22.12 -6.34
N LEU A 211 -4.00 -23.25 -6.22
CA LEU A 211 -5.22 -23.60 -6.95
C LEU A 211 -6.43 -23.81 -6.03
N GLY A 212 -6.39 -23.27 -4.84
CA GLY A 212 -7.55 -23.23 -3.94
C GLY A 212 -8.72 -22.45 -4.53
N SER A 213 -9.78 -22.25 -3.76
CA SER A 213 -11.01 -21.62 -4.27
C SER A 213 -10.84 -20.20 -4.79
N ASN A 214 -9.84 -19.46 -4.29
CA ASN A 214 -9.52 -18.12 -4.76
C ASN A 214 -8.46 -18.11 -5.85
N LYS A 215 -7.70 -19.19 -6.01
CA LYS A 215 -6.54 -19.32 -6.90
C LYS A 215 -5.42 -18.30 -6.63
N ASP A 216 -5.41 -17.69 -5.43
CA ASP A 216 -4.39 -16.77 -4.93
C ASP A 216 -3.55 -17.47 -3.86
N CYS A 217 -2.28 -17.14 -3.76
CA CYS A 217 -1.45 -17.64 -2.68
C CYS A 217 -1.71 -16.90 -1.36
N ILE A 218 -1.98 -15.61 -1.43
CA ILE A 218 -2.52 -14.79 -0.33
C ILE A 218 -3.71 -14.01 -0.85
N ASN A 219 -4.89 -14.28 -0.31
CA ASN A 219 -6.12 -13.52 -0.54
C ASN A 219 -6.57 -12.85 0.76
N ALA A 220 -6.40 -11.53 0.83
CA ALA A 220 -6.80 -10.75 1.99
C ALA A 220 -7.99 -9.85 1.70
N GLN A 221 -8.98 -9.84 2.61
CA GLN A 221 -10.19 -9.03 2.52
C GLN A 221 -10.53 -8.43 3.88
N LYS A 222 -10.96 -7.16 3.93
CA LYS A 222 -11.42 -6.47 5.14
C LYS A 222 -10.45 -6.62 6.33
N SER A 223 -9.16 -6.55 6.04
CA SER A 223 -8.11 -6.87 7.00
C SER A 223 -7.06 -5.76 7.07
N THR A 224 -6.43 -5.58 8.22
CA THR A 224 -5.53 -4.46 8.46
C THR A 224 -4.24 -4.88 9.16
N ASN A 225 -3.20 -4.06 9.01
CA ASN A 225 -1.90 -4.32 9.63
C ASN A 225 -1.35 -5.70 9.25
N ILE A 226 -1.04 -5.84 7.96
CA ILE A 226 -0.48 -7.07 7.40
C ILE A 226 0.92 -6.78 6.86
N TRP A 227 1.86 -7.62 7.20
CA TRP A 227 3.22 -7.57 6.71
C TRP A 227 3.61 -8.91 6.08
N VAL A 228 3.93 -8.86 4.77
CA VAL A 228 4.42 -10.00 3.99
C VAL A 228 5.88 -9.74 3.64
N ASP A 229 6.79 -10.54 4.15
CA ASP A 229 8.21 -10.23 4.13
C ASP A 229 9.09 -11.44 3.87
N HIS A 230 10.15 -11.27 3.09
CA HIS A 230 11.10 -12.33 2.76
C HIS A 230 10.45 -13.65 2.33
N CYS A 231 9.37 -13.57 1.54
CA CYS A 231 8.71 -14.74 0.96
C CYS A 231 9.09 -14.91 -0.52
N GLU A 232 8.86 -16.10 -1.04
CA GLU A 232 8.97 -16.42 -2.47
C GLU A 232 7.61 -16.84 -2.98
N PHE A 233 7.16 -16.26 -4.12
CA PHE A 233 5.86 -16.54 -4.73
C PHE A 233 6.04 -16.87 -6.21
N PHE A 234 5.54 -18.01 -6.63
CA PHE A 234 5.63 -18.41 -8.02
C PHE A 234 4.56 -19.44 -8.41
N SER A 235 4.37 -19.60 -9.71
CA SER A 235 3.59 -20.70 -10.27
C SER A 235 4.36 -21.31 -11.47
N ASP A 236 3.76 -21.34 -12.62
CA ASP A 236 4.37 -21.55 -13.91
C ASP A 236 3.68 -20.69 -14.97
N ARG A 237 4.23 -20.65 -16.17
CA ARG A 237 3.68 -19.93 -17.31
C ARG A 237 3.30 -20.88 -18.46
N ASN A 238 3.15 -22.18 -18.16
CA ASN A 238 2.78 -23.21 -19.12
C ASN A 238 1.26 -23.31 -19.33
N HIS A 239 0.50 -22.69 -18.42
CA HIS A 239 -0.95 -22.58 -18.49
C HIS A 239 -1.39 -21.21 -18.99
N GLY A 240 -2.66 -21.05 -19.36
CA GLY A 240 -3.23 -19.74 -19.67
C GLY A 240 -3.26 -18.80 -18.45
N LYS A 241 -3.33 -17.50 -18.71
CA LYS A 241 -3.26 -16.44 -17.66
C LYS A 241 -4.30 -16.51 -16.54
N ASP A 242 -5.40 -17.24 -16.75
CA ASP A 242 -6.51 -17.38 -15.80
C ASP A 242 -6.56 -18.77 -15.14
N TYR A 243 -5.56 -19.61 -15.36
CA TYR A 243 -5.44 -20.91 -14.68
C TYR A 243 -5.14 -20.72 -13.20
N TYR A 244 -4.08 -20.00 -12.88
CA TYR A 244 -3.85 -19.38 -11.57
C TYR A 244 -4.44 -17.97 -11.61
N ASP A 245 -4.82 -17.38 -10.47
CA ASP A 245 -5.27 -15.98 -10.44
C ASP A 245 -4.16 -15.04 -9.95
N GLY A 246 -4.16 -14.64 -8.71
CA GLY A 246 -3.14 -13.78 -8.14
C GLY A 246 -2.10 -14.54 -7.34
N LEU A 247 -1.09 -13.81 -6.87
CA LEU A 247 -0.16 -14.33 -5.87
C LEU A 247 -0.39 -13.66 -4.52
N ILE A 248 -0.56 -12.31 -4.52
CA ILE A 248 -0.64 -11.54 -3.28
C ILE A 248 -1.70 -10.44 -3.46
N ASP A 249 -2.95 -10.71 -3.11
CA ASP A 249 -4.09 -9.84 -3.36
C ASP A 249 -4.69 -9.28 -2.07
N PHE A 250 -4.94 -7.96 -2.08
CA PHE A 250 -5.57 -7.22 -0.97
C PHE A 250 -6.76 -6.42 -1.47
N THR A 251 -7.94 -6.75 -0.99
CA THR A 251 -9.20 -6.21 -1.51
C THR A 251 -10.18 -5.88 -0.39
N HIS A 252 -11.34 -5.29 -0.74
CA HIS A 252 -12.42 -5.05 0.23
C HIS A 252 -11.97 -4.28 1.46
N ALA A 253 -11.51 -3.06 1.28
CA ALA A 253 -11.07 -2.18 2.38
C ALA A 253 -9.93 -2.75 3.25
N CYS A 254 -9.07 -3.60 2.73
CA CYS A 254 -7.80 -3.90 3.37
C CYS A 254 -6.99 -2.63 3.58
N ASP A 255 -6.23 -2.54 4.68
CA ASP A 255 -5.54 -1.31 5.01
C ASP A 255 -4.25 -1.52 5.82
N TYR A 256 -3.32 -0.56 5.76
CA TYR A 256 -2.04 -0.59 6.49
C TYR A 256 -1.20 -1.84 6.20
N ILE A 257 -0.79 -1.98 4.94
CA ILE A 257 -0.12 -3.16 4.43
C ILE A 257 1.30 -2.83 3.98
N THR A 258 2.23 -3.72 4.24
CA THR A 258 3.59 -3.69 3.69
C THR A 258 3.96 -5.04 3.08
N ILE A 259 4.51 -5.00 1.87
CA ILE A 259 5.04 -6.13 1.13
C ILE A 259 6.51 -5.82 0.84
N SER A 260 7.43 -6.60 1.43
CA SER A 260 8.85 -6.27 1.41
C SER A 260 9.75 -7.48 1.24
N TRP A 261 10.86 -7.29 0.55
CA TRP A 261 11.91 -8.29 0.38
C TRP A 261 11.45 -9.63 -0.18
N ASN A 262 10.33 -9.65 -0.93
CA ASN A 262 9.81 -10.87 -1.54
C ASN A 262 10.41 -11.10 -2.92
N TYR A 263 10.59 -12.35 -3.29
CA TYR A 263 10.87 -12.79 -4.64
C TYR A 263 9.58 -13.31 -5.28
N VAL A 264 9.12 -12.63 -6.32
CA VAL A 264 7.85 -12.91 -7.01
C VAL A 264 8.15 -13.18 -8.47
N HIS A 265 7.87 -14.40 -8.96
CA HIS A 265 8.35 -14.76 -10.29
C HIS A 265 7.48 -15.80 -11.01
N ASP A 266 7.70 -15.90 -12.31
CA ASP A 266 7.10 -16.91 -13.20
C ASP A 266 5.59 -17.03 -13.09
N HIS A 267 4.90 -15.86 -13.25
CA HIS A 267 3.44 -15.76 -13.10
C HIS A 267 2.83 -14.70 -14.04
N TYR A 268 1.52 -14.73 -14.26
CA TYR A 268 0.86 -13.74 -15.12
C TYR A 268 0.32 -12.52 -14.37
N LYS A 269 -0.25 -12.68 -13.17
CA LYS A 269 -0.97 -11.63 -12.42
C LYS A 269 -0.53 -11.61 -10.96
N ALA A 270 0.43 -10.77 -10.58
CA ALA A 270 1.11 -10.93 -9.29
C ALA A 270 0.34 -10.36 -8.10
N SER A 271 -0.12 -9.10 -8.14
CA SER A 271 -0.70 -8.47 -6.96
C SER A 271 -1.76 -7.43 -7.29
N LEU A 272 -3.01 -7.70 -6.90
CA LEU A 272 -4.17 -6.84 -7.09
C LEU A 272 -4.56 -6.15 -5.79
N ILE A 273 -4.66 -4.82 -5.85
CA ILE A 273 -5.10 -3.99 -4.73
C ILE A 273 -6.40 -3.30 -5.12
N GLY A 274 -7.52 -3.75 -4.51
CA GLY A 274 -8.86 -3.35 -4.92
C GLY A 274 -9.38 -4.17 -6.10
N HIS A 275 -10.44 -4.96 -5.88
CA HIS A 275 -10.88 -6.01 -6.81
C HIS A 275 -11.73 -5.52 -7.99
N SER A 276 -12.42 -4.38 -7.86
CA SER A 276 -13.37 -3.91 -8.88
C SER A 276 -13.39 -2.39 -9.01
N ASP A 277 -13.59 -1.90 -10.23
CA ASP A 277 -13.78 -0.46 -10.51
C ASP A 277 -15.08 0.08 -9.88
N SER A 278 -16.05 -0.77 -9.54
CA SER A 278 -17.32 -0.39 -8.89
C SER A 278 -17.25 -0.35 -7.36
N ASN A 279 -16.10 -0.67 -6.73
CA ASN A 279 -16.01 -0.81 -5.27
C ASN A 279 -15.57 0.48 -4.54
N ALA A 280 -15.79 1.64 -5.12
CA ALA A 280 -15.35 2.94 -4.58
C ALA A 280 -15.88 3.22 -3.16
N SER A 281 -17.13 2.83 -2.86
CA SER A 281 -17.76 3.07 -1.57
C SER A 281 -17.08 2.34 -0.41
N GLU A 282 -16.51 1.17 -0.67
CA GLU A 282 -15.80 0.36 0.34
C GLU A 282 -14.30 0.70 0.40
N ASP A 283 -13.68 0.91 -0.76
CA ASP A 283 -12.22 0.97 -0.89
C ASP A 283 -11.64 2.40 -0.79
N THR A 284 -12.43 3.45 -1.10
CA THR A 284 -11.93 4.83 -1.03
C THR A 284 -11.54 5.21 0.40
N GLY A 285 -10.30 5.72 0.58
CA GLY A 285 -9.74 6.05 1.89
C GLY A 285 -9.21 4.86 2.68
N LYS A 286 -9.13 3.70 2.05
CA LYS A 286 -8.47 2.49 2.50
C LYS A 286 -7.35 2.12 1.52
N LEU A 287 -6.87 0.89 1.61
CA LEU A 287 -5.86 0.35 0.72
C LEU A 287 -4.54 1.16 0.76
N HIS A 288 -4.11 1.56 1.98
CA HIS A 288 -2.79 2.14 2.20
C HIS A 288 -1.75 1.03 2.16
N ILE A 289 -0.90 1.06 1.13
CA ILE A 289 0.00 -0.06 0.87
C ILE A 289 1.42 0.40 0.53
N THR A 290 2.39 -0.34 1.02
CA THR A 290 3.82 -0.15 0.71
C THR A 290 4.39 -1.39 0.06
N TYR A 291 5.11 -1.20 -1.03
CA TYR A 291 5.96 -2.21 -1.66
C TYR A 291 7.40 -1.72 -1.64
N HIS A 292 8.29 -2.46 -1.00
CA HIS A 292 9.70 -2.09 -1.04
C HIS A 292 10.65 -3.28 -1.08
N HIS A 293 11.72 -3.12 -1.82
CA HIS A 293 12.78 -4.12 -1.95
C HIS A 293 12.28 -5.50 -2.42
N ASN A 294 11.20 -5.54 -3.20
CA ASN A 294 10.75 -6.78 -3.83
C ASN A 294 11.43 -6.97 -5.18
N TYR A 295 11.65 -8.21 -5.57
CA TYR A 295 12.10 -8.58 -6.90
C TYR A 295 10.98 -9.29 -7.64
N PHE A 296 10.52 -8.66 -8.71
CA PHE A 296 9.52 -9.20 -9.63
C PHE A 296 10.20 -9.62 -10.92
N LYS A 297 10.09 -10.90 -11.30
CA LYS A 297 10.76 -11.45 -12.48
C LYS A 297 9.85 -12.35 -13.29
N ASN A 298 9.87 -12.21 -14.62
CA ASN A 298 9.05 -13.01 -15.54
C ASN A 298 7.56 -12.94 -15.19
N ILE A 299 7.02 -11.75 -15.03
CA ILE A 299 5.62 -11.50 -14.63
C ILE A 299 4.87 -10.82 -15.77
N GLY A 300 3.61 -11.18 -15.97
CA GLY A 300 2.75 -10.55 -16.96
C GLY A 300 2.34 -9.14 -16.57
N SER A 301 1.73 -8.94 -15.39
CA SER A 301 1.19 -7.66 -14.91
C SER A 301 0.89 -7.63 -13.41
N ARG A 302 0.35 -6.50 -12.91
CA ARG A 302 -0.08 -6.25 -11.53
C ARG A 302 1.09 -6.25 -10.52
N LEU A 303 1.96 -5.23 -10.57
CA LEU A 303 3.20 -5.16 -9.78
C LEU A 303 3.38 -3.84 -9.00
N PRO A 304 2.39 -3.34 -8.24
CA PRO A 304 1.00 -3.78 -8.14
C PRO A 304 0.06 -3.13 -9.16
N SER A 305 -1.18 -3.63 -9.22
CA SER A 305 -2.32 -2.89 -9.78
C SER A 305 -3.17 -2.34 -8.64
N LEU A 306 -3.21 -1.02 -8.47
CA LEU A 306 -3.84 -0.34 -7.33
C LEU A 306 -5.03 0.50 -7.76
N ARG A 307 -6.20 0.24 -7.15
CA ARG A 307 -7.42 1.05 -7.25
C ARG A 307 -7.70 1.80 -5.95
N PHE A 308 -8.24 3.01 -6.04
CA PHE A 308 -8.77 3.86 -4.95
C PHE A 308 -7.79 4.22 -3.83
N GLY A 309 -6.79 3.37 -3.59
CA GLY A 309 -5.90 3.43 -2.45
C GLY A 309 -4.74 4.43 -2.56
N THR A 310 -3.85 4.32 -1.60
CA THR A 310 -2.63 5.13 -1.52
C THR A 310 -1.41 4.22 -1.46
N GLY A 311 -0.52 4.34 -2.45
CA GLY A 311 0.65 3.47 -2.62
C GLY A 311 1.98 4.16 -2.42
N HIS A 312 2.91 3.53 -1.69
CA HIS A 312 4.32 3.87 -1.70
C HIS A 312 5.12 2.70 -2.24
N ILE A 313 5.77 2.89 -3.38
CA ILE A 313 6.42 1.82 -4.14
C ILE A 313 7.87 2.23 -4.34
N PHE A 314 8.80 1.67 -3.58
CA PHE A 314 10.19 2.12 -3.60
C PHE A 314 11.21 0.99 -3.53
N ASN A 315 12.33 1.20 -4.17
CA ASN A 315 13.48 0.29 -4.21
C ASN A 315 13.14 -1.16 -4.62
N ASN A 316 12.12 -1.35 -5.47
CA ASN A 316 11.82 -2.66 -6.06
C ASN A 316 12.58 -2.86 -7.36
N VAL A 317 12.77 -4.11 -7.74
CA VAL A 317 13.34 -4.53 -9.02
C VAL A 317 12.26 -5.23 -9.85
N TYR A 318 12.11 -4.79 -11.09
CA TYR A 318 11.18 -5.34 -12.08
C TYR A 318 11.97 -5.80 -13.29
N GLU A 319 11.93 -7.09 -13.58
CA GLU A 319 12.69 -7.70 -14.68
C GLU A 319 11.83 -8.62 -15.52
N ASN A 320 11.87 -8.46 -16.85
CA ASN A 320 11.08 -9.24 -17.81
C ASN A 320 9.58 -9.17 -17.50
N VAL A 321 9.00 -7.97 -17.60
CA VAL A 321 7.56 -7.74 -17.41
C VAL A 321 6.88 -7.58 -18.77
N ASP A 322 5.88 -8.43 -19.06
CA ASP A 322 5.33 -8.53 -20.41
C ASP A 322 4.32 -7.44 -20.76
N THR A 323 3.53 -6.97 -19.79
CA THR A 323 2.41 -6.05 -20.08
C THR A 323 2.55 -4.73 -19.35
N SER A 324 2.57 -4.74 -18.01
CA SER A 324 2.69 -3.54 -17.18
C SER A 324 3.21 -3.88 -15.79
N SER A 325 4.05 -3.01 -15.26
CA SER A 325 4.53 -3.16 -13.88
C SER A 325 3.57 -2.45 -12.90
N VAL A 326 3.87 -1.23 -12.52
CA VAL A 326 3.05 -0.43 -11.60
C VAL A 326 1.88 0.18 -12.35
N ASN A 327 0.65 -0.15 -11.97
CA ASN A 327 -0.57 0.42 -12.57
C ASN A 327 -1.44 1.06 -11.48
N ILE A 328 -1.56 2.39 -11.52
CA ILE A 328 -2.31 3.19 -10.54
C ILE A 328 -3.54 3.75 -11.23
N ARG A 329 -4.74 3.34 -10.79
CA ARG A 329 -6.01 3.61 -11.47
C ARG A 329 -7.16 3.89 -10.50
N MET A 330 -8.34 4.24 -11.01
CA MET A 330 -9.56 4.53 -10.23
C MET A 330 -9.33 5.55 -9.11
N GLY A 331 -8.65 6.67 -9.44
CA GLY A 331 -8.38 7.74 -8.48
C GLY A 331 -7.33 7.43 -7.41
N ALA A 332 -6.68 6.27 -7.46
CA ALA A 332 -5.58 5.93 -6.55
C ALA A 332 -4.41 6.91 -6.71
N LYS A 333 -3.63 7.06 -5.66
CA LYS A 333 -2.45 7.95 -5.62
C LYS A 333 -1.21 7.18 -5.19
N ALA A 334 -0.11 7.39 -5.88
CA ALA A 334 1.13 6.73 -5.51
C ALA A 334 2.35 7.67 -5.52
N LEU A 335 3.32 7.32 -4.68
CA LEU A 335 4.71 7.74 -4.76
C LEU A 335 5.51 6.53 -5.25
N VAL A 336 6.19 6.68 -6.39
CA VAL A 336 6.98 5.62 -7.01
C VAL A 336 8.42 6.11 -7.16
N GLU A 337 9.36 5.56 -6.36
CA GLU A 337 10.70 6.10 -6.30
C GLU A 337 11.80 5.06 -6.10
N GLY A 338 12.96 5.34 -6.67
CA GLY A 338 14.16 4.50 -6.49
C GLY A 338 14.02 3.06 -6.99
N ASN A 339 13.05 2.77 -7.86
CA ASN A 339 12.85 1.44 -8.41
C ASN A 339 13.73 1.20 -9.65
N VAL A 340 14.01 -0.05 -9.94
CA VAL A 340 14.80 -0.48 -11.10
C VAL A 340 13.94 -1.31 -12.04
N PHE A 341 13.88 -0.92 -13.31
CA PHE A 341 13.15 -1.61 -14.36
C PHE A 341 14.10 -2.13 -15.42
N ARG A 342 14.03 -3.42 -15.75
CA ARG A 342 14.84 -4.10 -16.76
C ARG A 342 13.94 -4.93 -17.68
N ASN A 343 13.95 -4.64 -18.96
CA ASN A 343 13.05 -5.31 -19.92
C ASN A 343 11.60 -5.34 -19.44
N ALA A 344 11.09 -4.21 -18.94
CA ALA A 344 9.75 -4.09 -18.37
C ALA A 344 8.88 -3.22 -19.28
N LYS A 345 7.83 -3.79 -19.86
CA LYS A 345 6.84 -3.01 -20.60
C LYS A 345 6.01 -2.18 -19.62
N ARG A 346 5.74 -0.92 -20.00
CA ARG A 346 4.95 0.05 -19.20
C ARG A 346 5.35 0.03 -17.72
N PRO A 347 6.55 0.52 -17.38
CA PRO A 347 7.03 0.50 -15.99
C PRO A 347 6.08 1.15 -15.01
N ILE A 348 5.49 2.31 -15.37
CA ILE A 348 4.50 3.03 -14.57
C ILE A 348 3.36 3.49 -15.47
N SER A 349 2.12 3.19 -15.08
CA SER A 349 0.91 3.58 -15.81
C SER A 349 -0.12 4.17 -14.85
N THR A 350 -0.91 5.15 -15.34
CA THR A 350 -2.01 5.76 -14.58
C THR A 350 -3.37 5.64 -15.28
N ASN A 351 -3.40 5.14 -16.51
CA ASN A 351 -4.59 5.10 -17.38
C ASN A 351 -4.85 3.71 -17.98
N LEU A 352 -4.33 2.65 -17.38
CA LEU A 352 -4.43 1.31 -17.93
C LEU A 352 -5.56 0.51 -17.24
N ASP A 353 -6.37 -0.23 -18.04
CA ASP A 353 -7.38 -1.21 -17.60
C ASP A 353 -8.51 -0.67 -16.69
N SER A 354 -8.78 0.63 -16.68
CA SER A 354 -9.88 1.23 -15.92
C SER A 354 -10.41 2.49 -16.59
N LYS A 355 -11.68 2.83 -16.30
CA LYS A 355 -12.34 4.02 -16.84
C LYS A 355 -11.79 5.32 -16.23
N GLN A 356 -11.27 5.27 -15.01
CA GLN A 356 -10.74 6.42 -14.31
C GLN A 356 -9.24 6.24 -14.06
N GLU A 357 -8.48 7.26 -14.38
CA GLU A 357 -7.06 7.31 -14.15
C GLU A 357 -6.72 7.42 -12.66
N GLY A 358 -5.54 6.91 -12.28
CA GLY A 358 -4.88 7.26 -11.04
C GLY A 358 -3.91 8.42 -11.20
N SER A 359 -3.07 8.65 -10.20
CA SER A 359 -2.04 9.68 -10.25
C SER A 359 -0.76 9.24 -9.53
N VAL A 360 0.38 9.66 -10.05
CA VAL A 360 1.71 9.24 -9.58
C VAL A 360 2.62 10.45 -9.44
N VAL A 361 3.33 10.53 -8.32
CA VAL A 361 4.61 11.24 -8.25
C VAL A 361 5.70 10.18 -8.41
N GLN A 362 6.58 10.36 -9.40
CA GLN A 362 7.69 9.45 -9.61
C GLN A 362 9.02 10.21 -9.51
N ARG A 363 10.05 9.57 -8.92
CA ARG A 363 11.39 10.15 -8.82
C ARG A 363 12.47 9.10 -8.65
N ASN A 364 13.65 9.41 -9.13
CA ASN A 364 14.85 8.59 -8.96
C ASN A 364 14.70 7.12 -9.37
N ASN A 365 13.80 6.80 -10.31
CA ASN A 365 13.68 5.46 -10.86
C ASN A 365 14.70 5.24 -11.97
N ASP A 366 15.24 4.02 -12.06
CA ASP A 366 16.11 3.58 -13.15
C ASP A 366 15.32 2.70 -14.13
N PHE A 367 14.97 3.28 -15.26
CA PHE A 367 14.19 2.61 -16.30
C PHE A 367 15.04 1.80 -17.29
N GLY A 368 16.37 1.86 -17.21
CA GLY A 368 17.25 1.24 -18.17
C GLY A 368 16.91 1.68 -19.61
N THR A 369 16.74 0.69 -20.49
CA THR A 369 16.35 0.92 -21.89
C THR A 369 14.84 1.06 -22.11
N THR A 370 14.02 0.96 -21.05
CA THR A 370 12.54 0.93 -21.15
C THR A 370 11.87 2.25 -20.76
N ALA A 371 12.62 3.34 -20.62
CA ALA A 371 12.14 4.63 -20.13
C ALA A 371 10.93 5.20 -20.90
N ASN A 372 10.87 5.00 -22.20
CA ASN A 372 9.87 5.59 -23.08
C ASN A 372 8.53 4.85 -23.10
N THR A 373 8.34 3.83 -22.29
CA THR A 373 7.11 3.02 -22.25
C THR A 373 6.22 3.32 -21.05
N ASN A 374 6.57 4.31 -20.23
CA ASN A 374 5.69 4.84 -19.18
C ASN A 374 4.42 5.46 -19.77
N SER A 375 3.29 5.29 -19.07
CA SER A 375 2.01 5.89 -19.42
C SER A 375 1.45 6.66 -18.23
N ILE A 376 2.15 7.72 -17.82
CA ILE A 376 1.76 8.59 -16.71
C ILE A 376 1.05 9.81 -17.28
N THR A 377 -0.26 9.90 -17.07
CA THR A 377 -1.13 10.99 -17.53
C THR A 377 -1.43 12.01 -16.44
N LYS A 378 -1.29 11.62 -15.16
CA LYS A 378 -1.49 12.49 -13.98
C LYS A 378 -0.30 12.39 -13.01
N THR A 379 0.31 13.54 -12.73
CA THR A 379 1.52 13.67 -11.89
C THR A 379 1.27 14.21 -10.49
N ASN A 380 0.00 14.46 -10.11
CA ASN A 380 -0.39 14.94 -8.80
C ASN A 380 -0.69 13.81 -7.79
N GLY A 381 0.13 12.78 -7.82
CA GLY A 381 0.03 11.65 -6.90
C GLY A 381 0.42 11.99 -5.46
N LEU A 382 0.94 11.01 -4.75
CA LEU A 382 1.41 11.17 -3.39
C LEU A 382 2.84 11.77 -3.40
N SER A 383 3.05 12.90 -2.75
CA SER A 383 4.37 13.58 -2.69
C SER A 383 5.21 13.16 -1.49
N SER A 384 4.58 12.64 -0.43
CA SER A 384 5.23 12.18 0.81
C SER A 384 4.40 11.11 1.49
N VAL A 385 5.00 10.38 2.42
CA VAL A 385 4.35 9.32 3.21
C VAL A 385 4.38 9.65 4.70
N PRO A 386 3.43 9.12 5.51
CA PRO A 386 3.28 9.50 6.91
C PRO A 386 4.19 8.71 7.88
N TYR A 387 5.19 8.00 7.39
CA TYR A 387 6.13 7.22 8.19
C TYR A 387 7.58 7.50 7.79
N LYS A 388 8.51 7.19 8.68
CA LYS A 388 9.95 7.32 8.40
C LYS A 388 10.44 6.13 7.58
N TYR A 389 11.26 6.40 6.59
CA TYR A 389 11.95 5.40 5.78
C TYR A 389 13.26 5.99 5.24
N THR A 390 14.12 5.13 4.79
CA THR A 390 15.32 5.50 4.06
C THR A 390 15.30 4.72 2.74
N ALA A 391 15.32 5.44 1.63
CA ALA A 391 15.44 4.82 0.31
C ALA A 391 16.90 4.54 0.00
N ASP A 392 17.18 3.38 -0.59
CA ASP A 392 18.50 3.05 -1.12
C ASP A 392 18.83 3.92 -2.33
N ASN A 393 20.10 4.16 -2.55
CA ASN A 393 20.55 4.74 -3.82
C ASN A 393 20.20 3.78 -4.96
N VAL A 394 19.45 4.26 -5.95
CA VAL A 394 18.92 3.43 -7.06
C VAL A 394 20.01 2.63 -7.78
N LYS A 395 21.25 3.14 -7.85
CA LYS A 395 22.39 2.44 -8.45
C LYS A 395 22.75 1.13 -7.76
N ASN A 396 22.41 0.99 -6.48
CA ASN A 396 22.69 -0.19 -5.66
C ASN A 396 21.49 -1.13 -5.55
N VAL A 397 20.27 -0.66 -5.86
CA VAL A 397 19.01 -1.38 -5.62
C VAL A 397 19.00 -2.75 -6.31
N TYR A 398 19.38 -2.82 -7.60
CA TYR A 398 19.37 -4.09 -8.30
C TYR A 398 20.18 -5.17 -7.56
N ASN A 399 21.44 -4.88 -7.28
CA ASN A 399 22.36 -5.84 -6.63
C ASN A 399 21.91 -6.17 -5.18
N ASN A 400 21.48 -5.16 -4.42
CA ASN A 400 21.06 -5.35 -3.03
C ASN A 400 19.80 -6.21 -2.95
N VAL A 401 18.80 -5.91 -3.79
CA VAL A 401 17.51 -6.57 -3.76
C VAL A 401 17.61 -8.01 -4.27
N VAL A 402 18.17 -8.21 -5.46
CA VAL A 402 18.28 -9.55 -6.08
C VAL A 402 19.04 -10.53 -5.18
N LYS A 403 20.05 -10.06 -4.44
CA LYS A 403 20.81 -10.89 -3.49
C LYS A 403 20.06 -11.19 -2.19
N SER A 404 19.11 -10.34 -1.82
CA SER A 404 18.56 -10.33 -0.45
C SER A 404 17.10 -10.73 -0.34
N VAL A 405 16.36 -10.89 -1.43
CA VAL A 405 14.96 -11.30 -1.42
C VAL A 405 14.73 -12.77 -1.11
N GLY A 406 13.50 -13.11 -0.74
CA GLY A 406 13.06 -14.47 -0.52
C GLY A 406 13.44 -15.04 0.84
N PRO A 407 13.10 -16.30 1.10
CA PRO A 407 13.32 -16.97 2.39
C PRO A 407 14.79 -17.11 2.77
N LYS A 408 15.08 -16.95 4.06
CA LYS A 408 16.43 -17.02 4.68
C LYS A 408 16.66 -18.35 5.39
#